data_85aa6eb317e305a6c16f8e88eb6e2531
#
_entry.id   85aa6eb317e305a6c16f8e88eb6e2531
#
_cell.length_a   1.000
_cell.length_b   1.000
_cell.length_c   1.000
_cell.angle_alpha   90.00
_cell.angle_beta   90.00
_cell.angle_gamma   90.00
#
_symmetry.space_group_name_H-M   'P 1'
#
loop_
_entity.id
_entity.type
_entity.pdbx_description
1 polymer ?
#
loop_
_entity_poly.entity_id
_entity_poly.type
_entity_poly.pdbx_seq_one_letter_code
_entity_poly.pdbx_strand_id
1 'polypeptide(L)'
;MNRNVSNAGYMIGTWTPGEQFKPETEFRLWDCGHNYYAPQSFNDGKRQIVYGWMSPFIEPIPMQDDGWCGNLTLPREITLGADGDLHTAPVAEMEGLREDTVDFGAIDLDVSGEKTIVDDAEAVEIEMTIDL
;
A
#
# COMPACT_ATOMS: atom_id res chain seq x y z
N MET A 1 -9.19 -9.39 -16.56
CA MET A 1 -8.65 -8.03 -16.76
C MET A 1 -9.41 -7.12 -15.81
N ASN A 2 -8.81 -6.81 -14.69
CA ASN A 2 -9.48 -6.00 -13.67
C ASN A 2 -9.56 -4.56 -14.18
N ARG A 3 -10.76 -4.07 -14.43
CA ARG A 3 -10.98 -2.70 -14.93
C ARG A 3 -11.02 -1.70 -13.77
N ASN A 4 -10.10 -1.83 -12.85
CA ASN A 4 -10.04 -0.90 -11.73
C ASN A 4 -9.48 0.44 -12.23
N VAL A 5 -10.35 1.40 -12.45
CA VAL A 5 -10.00 2.74 -12.92
C VAL A 5 -9.43 3.64 -11.82
N SER A 6 -9.29 3.11 -10.60
CA SER A 6 -8.86 3.84 -9.41
C SER A 6 -7.44 3.49 -8.97
N ASN A 7 -6.57 3.16 -9.91
CA ASN A 7 -5.17 2.86 -9.63
C ASN A 7 -4.28 4.02 -10.02
N ALA A 8 -3.41 4.42 -9.09
CA ALA A 8 -2.33 5.35 -9.33
C ALA A 8 -1.02 4.59 -9.55
N GLY A 9 -0.06 5.25 -10.18
CA GLY A 9 1.25 4.70 -10.41
C GLY A 9 2.31 5.79 -10.45
N TYR A 10 3.52 5.38 -10.76
CA TYR A 10 4.67 6.26 -10.82
C TYR A 10 5.57 5.95 -12.02
N MET A 11 6.41 6.90 -12.33
CA MET A 11 7.58 6.79 -13.20
C MET A 11 8.75 7.44 -12.49
N ILE A 12 9.93 6.87 -12.64
CA ILE A 12 11.17 7.47 -12.18
C ILE A 12 11.85 8.15 -13.37
N GLY A 13 12.48 9.28 -13.13
CA GLY A 13 13.16 10.03 -14.17
C GLY A 13 13.78 11.30 -13.64
N THR A 14 14.33 12.07 -14.56
CA THR A 14 15.02 13.32 -14.27
C THR A 14 14.16 14.52 -14.69
N TRP A 15 14.13 15.52 -13.83
CA TRP A 15 13.47 16.78 -14.11
C TRP A 15 14.34 17.97 -13.70
N THR A 16 14.36 18.98 -14.59
CA THR A 16 14.99 20.27 -14.33
C THR A 16 13.92 21.38 -14.41
N PRO A 17 13.91 22.36 -13.51
CA PRO A 17 12.96 23.45 -13.58
C PRO A 17 12.96 24.15 -14.96
N GLY A 18 11.77 24.27 -15.57
CA GLY A 18 11.60 24.83 -16.90
C GLY A 18 11.75 23.84 -18.07
N GLU A 19 12.13 22.61 -17.81
CA GLU A 19 12.22 21.55 -18.81
C GLU A 19 11.09 20.52 -18.66
N GLN A 20 10.90 19.71 -19.70
CA GLN A 20 10.00 18.57 -19.65
C GLN A 20 10.62 17.45 -18.81
N PHE A 21 9.81 16.78 -18.01
CA PHE A 21 10.20 15.57 -17.29
C PHE A 21 10.69 14.48 -18.28
N LYS A 22 11.83 13.89 -17.99
CA LYS A 22 12.45 12.82 -18.79
C LYS A 22 12.29 11.50 -18.04
N PRO A 23 11.32 10.64 -18.39
CA PRO A 23 11.14 9.35 -17.74
C PRO A 23 12.31 8.42 -18.09
N GLU A 24 12.78 7.69 -17.09
CA GLU A 24 13.83 6.66 -17.18
C GLU A 24 13.23 5.27 -16.99
N THR A 25 12.01 5.19 -16.44
CA THR A 25 11.27 3.95 -16.29
C THR A 25 9.92 4.03 -16.99
N GLU A 26 9.36 2.86 -17.33
CA GLU A 26 7.97 2.74 -17.69
C GLU A 26 7.06 3.02 -16.50
N PHE A 27 5.77 3.27 -16.77
CA PHE A 27 4.77 3.44 -15.73
C PHE A 27 4.60 2.14 -14.93
N ARG A 28 4.67 2.25 -13.61
CA ARG A 28 4.48 1.16 -12.66
C ARG A 28 3.32 1.48 -11.73
N LEU A 29 2.54 0.47 -11.36
CA LEU A 29 1.50 0.65 -10.35
C LEU A 29 2.13 0.93 -8.99
N TRP A 30 1.49 1.83 -8.25
CA TRP A 30 1.93 2.16 -6.88
C TRP A 30 1.64 1.04 -5.88
N ASP A 31 0.53 0.36 -6.08
CA ASP A 31 0.01 -0.65 -5.17
C ASP A 31 -0.60 -1.81 -5.96
N CYS A 32 -0.52 -3.01 -5.41
CA CYS A 32 -1.07 -4.23 -6.02
C CYS A 32 -2.44 -4.62 -5.44
N GLY A 33 -2.98 -3.81 -4.54
CA GLY A 33 -4.30 -4.02 -3.94
C GLY A 33 -5.45 -3.65 -4.87
N HIS A 34 -6.66 -3.72 -4.35
CA HIS A 34 -7.88 -3.49 -5.11
C HIS A 34 -8.01 -2.03 -5.56
N ASN A 35 -7.70 -1.07 -4.70
CA ASN A 35 -7.79 0.36 -4.97
C ASN A 35 -6.66 1.14 -4.31
N TYR A 36 -6.02 1.98 -5.08
CA TYR A 36 -5.07 2.99 -4.61
C TYR A 36 -5.17 4.21 -5.52
N TYR A 37 -5.74 5.29 -5.04
CA TYR A 37 -6.04 6.45 -5.89
C TYR A 37 -5.61 7.76 -5.24
N ALA A 38 -5.39 8.77 -6.07
CA ALA A 38 -5.08 10.14 -5.71
C ALA A 38 -4.02 10.26 -4.60
N PRO A 39 -2.83 9.62 -4.75
CA PRO A 39 -1.79 9.70 -3.74
C PRO A 39 -1.43 11.16 -3.45
N GLN A 40 -1.29 11.46 -2.17
CA GLN A 40 -0.79 12.73 -1.71
C GLN A 40 0.46 12.50 -0.86
N SER A 41 1.50 13.26 -1.15
CA SER A 41 2.75 13.13 -0.42
C SER A 41 3.19 14.45 0.17
N PHE A 42 3.93 14.37 1.26
CA PHE A 42 4.56 15.52 1.90
C PHE A 42 5.92 15.15 2.47
N ASN A 43 6.76 16.15 2.67
CA ASN A 43 8.06 15.98 3.32
C ASN A 43 7.98 16.50 4.75
N ASP A 44 8.36 15.68 5.73
CA ASP A 44 8.37 16.05 7.15
C ASP A 44 9.68 16.74 7.59
N GLY A 45 10.56 17.04 6.64
CA GLY A 45 11.90 17.60 6.86
C GLY A 45 13.01 16.53 6.84
N LYS A 46 12.66 15.24 6.84
CA LYS A 46 13.60 14.12 6.80
C LYS A 46 13.17 13.04 5.80
N ARG A 47 11.87 12.79 5.69
CA ARG A 47 11.30 11.68 4.93
C ARG A 47 10.23 12.21 3.98
N GLN A 48 10.01 11.47 2.91
CA GLN A 48 8.87 11.67 2.04
C GLN A 48 7.79 10.65 2.42
N ILE A 49 6.62 11.13 2.84
CA ILE A 49 5.51 10.31 3.31
C ILE A 49 4.35 10.44 2.32
N VAL A 50 3.67 9.34 2.06
CA VAL A 50 2.54 9.27 1.12
C VAL A 50 1.35 8.56 1.75
N TYR A 51 0.16 9.03 1.39
CA TYR A 51 -1.12 8.36 1.58
C TYR A 51 -1.78 8.14 0.22
N GLY A 52 -2.51 7.05 0.07
CA GLY A 52 -3.42 6.83 -1.03
C GLY A 52 -4.85 6.69 -0.53
N TRP A 53 -5.80 6.89 -1.41
CA TRP A 53 -7.21 6.69 -1.12
C TRP A 53 -7.66 5.29 -1.57
N MET A 54 -8.20 4.52 -0.62
CA MET A 54 -8.75 3.19 -0.85
C MET A 54 -10.26 3.28 -1.03
N SER A 55 -10.70 3.75 -2.18
CA SER A 55 -12.12 3.79 -2.52
C SER A 55 -12.36 3.56 -4.00
N PRO A 56 -13.25 2.66 -4.38
CA PRO A 56 -13.74 2.57 -5.75
C PRO A 56 -14.72 3.71 -6.01
N PHE A 57 -14.61 4.34 -7.18
CA PHE A 57 -15.57 5.39 -7.58
C PHE A 57 -16.89 4.86 -8.13
N ILE A 58 -16.89 3.63 -8.58
CA ILE A 58 -17.95 3.08 -9.44
C ILE A 58 -18.68 1.90 -8.82
N GLU A 59 -18.23 1.40 -7.69
CA GLU A 59 -18.83 0.26 -7.01
C GLU A 59 -19.32 0.66 -5.63
N PRO A 60 -20.53 0.23 -5.23
CA PRO A 60 -20.98 0.39 -3.85
C PRO A 60 -20.02 -0.35 -2.90
N ILE A 61 -19.72 0.27 -1.78
CA ILE A 61 -18.90 -0.35 -0.73
C ILE A 61 -19.73 -0.45 0.55
N PRO A 62 -19.58 -1.54 1.32
CA PRO A 62 -20.44 -1.80 2.48
C PRO A 62 -20.48 -0.66 3.51
N MET A 63 -19.36 0.03 3.70
CA MET A 63 -19.26 1.15 4.66
C MET A 63 -20.18 2.34 4.35
N GLN A 64 -20.77 2.41 3.15
CA GLN A 64 -21.76 3.45 2.82
C GLN A 64 -23.04 3.30 3.63
N ASP A 65 -23.38 2.09 4.06
CA ASP A 65 -24.51 1.83 4.94
C ASP A 65 -24.29 2.42 6.35
N ASP A 66 -23.03 2.60 6.74
CA ASP A 66 -22.61 3.24 7.99
C ASP A 66 -22.47 4.78 7.85
N GLY A 67 -22.73 5.33 6.68
CA GLY A 67 -22.75 6.77 6.41
C GLY A 67 -21.39 7.38 6.06
N TRP A 68 -20.39 6.58 5.70
CA TRP A 68 -19.09 7.05 5.23
C TRP A 68 -18.59 6.28 4.00
N CYS A 69 -17.53 6.76 3.34
CA CYS A 69 -17.08 6.21 2.08
C CYS A 69 -15.55 6.32 1.93
N GLY A 70 -14.93 5.16 1.83
CA GLY A 70 -13.50 5.03 1.57
C GLY A 70 -12.61 5.32 2.76
N ASN A 71 -11.38 4.84 2.67
CA ASN A 71 -10.31 5.00 3.67
C ASN A 71 -9.06 5.59 3.03
N LEU A 72 -8.22 6.20 3.82
CA LEU A 72 -6.82 6.40 3.46
C LEU A 72 -6.03 5.13 3.79
N THR A 73 -4.98 4.88 3.03
CA THR A 73 -3.98 3.88 3.40
C THR A 73 -3.28 4.29 4.70
N LEU A 74 -2.58 3.36 5.33
CA LEU A 74 -1.57 3.74 6.30
C LEU A 74 -0.53 4.66 5.66
N PRO A 75 0.07 5.60 6.43
CA PRO A 75 1.18 6.42 5.95
C PRO A 75 2.36 5.54 5.57
N ARG A 76 2.93 5.77 4.39
CA ARG A 76 4.10 5.04 3.89
C ARG A 76 5.25 6.00 3.64
N GLU A 77 6.42 5.66 4.10
CA GLU A 77 7.66 6.32 3.70
C GLU A 77 8.04 5.87 2.31
N ILE A 78 8.49 6.82 1.48
CA ILE A 78 8.97 6.58 0.12
C ILE A 78 10.48 6.72 0.09
N THR A 79 11.16 5.76 -0.49
CA THR A 79 12.59 5.81 -0.74
C THR A 79 12.91 5.37 -2.16
N LEU A 80 13.95 5.95 -2.75
CA LEU A 80 14.51 5.45 -4.00
C LEU A 80 15.62 4.47 -3.65
N GLY A 81 15.43 3.21 -4.02
CA GLY A 81 16.39 2.15 -3.77
C GLY A 81 17.66 2.26 -4.64
N ALA A 82 18.72 1.60 -4.22
CA ALA A 82 19.96 1.51 -5.00
C ALA A 82 19.78 0.73 -6.32
N ASP A 83 18.73 -0.05 -6.42
CA ASP A 83 18.26 -0.75 -7.63
C ASP A 83 17.57 0.19 -8.64
N GLY A 84 17.40 1.46 -8.28
CA GLY A 84 16.69 2.45 -9.10
C GLY A 84 15.18 2.31 -9.08
N ASP A 85 14.63 1.57 -8.11
CA ASP A 85 13.19 1.42 -7.93
C ASP A 85 12.65 2.18 -6.71
N LEU A 86 11.36 2.45 -6.72
CA LEU A 86 10.67 3.08 -5.61
C LEU A 86 10.28 2.02 -4.58
N HIS A 87 10.74 2.23 -3.35
CA HIS A 87 10.38 1.40 -2.22
C HIS A 87 9.44 2.17 -1.30
N THR A 88 8.45 1.47 -0.77
CA THR A 88 7.51 2.02 0.20
C THR A 88 7.37 1.08 1.39
N ALA A 89 7.35 1.63 2.58
CA ALA A 89 7.09 0.89 3.81
C ALA A 89 6.19 1.71 4.73
N PRO A 90 5.35 1.10 5.57
CA PRO A 90 4.65 1.82 6.63
C PRO A 90 5.65 2.62 7.46
N VAL A 91 5.27 3.83 7.88
CA VAL A 91 6.15 4.64 8.76
C VAL A 91 6.35 3.94 10.09
N ALA A 92 7.55 4.07 10.65
CA ALA A 92 7.92 3.37 11.89
C ALA A 92 7.01 3.69 13.08
N GLU A 93 6.37 4.84 13.08
CA GLU A 93 5.40 5.25 14.12
C GLU A 93 4.19 4.31 14.21
N MET A 94 3.89 3.56 13.15
CA MET A 94 2.81 2.56 13.17
C MET A 94 3.08 1.41 14.12
N GLU A 95 4.35 1.09 14.37
CA GLU A 95 4.74 0.07 15.35
C GLU A 95 4.26 0.41 16.78
N GLY A 96 4.15 1.69 17.09
CA GLY A 96 3.62 2.15 18.37
C GLY A 96 2.12 1.89 18.58
N LEU A 97 1.41 1.45 17.56
CA LEU A 97 -0.01 1.07 17.64
C LEU A 97 -0.21 -0.44 17.83
N ARG A 98 0.88 -1.21 17.80
CA ARG A 98 0.82 -2.65 18.04
C ARG A 98 0.55 -2.89 19.54
N GLU A 99 -0.42 -3.75 19.82
CA GLU A 99 -0.77 -4.17 21.18
C GLU A 99 -0.25 -5.59 21.42
N ASP A 100 -1.02 -6.59 21.04
CA ASP A 100 -0.66 -7.99 21.27
C ASP A 100 -0.01 -8.58 20.00
N THR A 101 1.07 -9.31 20.18
CA THR A 101 1.75 -10.03 19.10
C THR A 101 1.62 -11.54 19.32
N VAL A 102 1.23 -12.23 18.27
CA VAL A 102 1.17 -13.71 18.25
C VAL A 102 2.08 -14.22 17.15
N ASP A 103 3.07 -15.03 17.53
CA ASP A 103 3.93 -15.73 16.59
C ASP A 103 3.34 -17.13 16.30
N PHE A 104 2.96 -17.36 15.05
CA PHE A 104 2.41 -18.65 14.61
C PHE A 104 3.50 -19.63 14.14
N GLY A 105 4.75 -19.20 14.09
CA GLY A 105 5.85 -20.00 13.55
C GLY A 105 5.64 -20.38 12.09
N ALA A 106 6.30 -21.46 11.64
CA ALA A 106 6.15 -21.94 10.28
C ALA A 106 4.79 -22.64 10.09
N ILE A 107 4.11 -22.31 9.00
CA ILE A 107 2.83 -22.90 8.62
C ILE A 107 3.00 -23.50 7.22
N ASP A 108 2.82 -24.81 7.12
CA ASP A 108 2.76 -25.48 5.83
C ASP A 108 1.32 -25.45 5.31
N LEU A 109 1.16 -24.99 4.08
CA LEU A 109 -0.12 -24.98 3.36
C LEU A 109 0.00 -25.86 2.12
N ASP A 110 -0.90 -26.81 1.99
CA ASP A 110 -1.09 -27.53 0.73
C ASP A 110 -1.68 -26.61 -0.34
N VAL A 111 -1.43 -26.89 -1.62
CA VAL A 111 -1.87 -26.09 -2.78
C VAL A 111 -3.38 -25.78 -2.80
N SER A 112 -4.19 -26.53 -2.09
CA SER A 112 -5.64 -26.35 -1.94
C SER A 112 -6.08 -26.11 -0.49
N GLY A 113 -5.12 -25.90 0.43
CA GLY A 113 -5.40 -25.78 1.85
C GLY A 113 -5.75 -24.35 2.26
N GLU A 114 -6.67 -24.25 3.19
CA GLU A 114 -6.97 -23.03 3.93
C GLU A 114 -6.68 -23.26 5.41
N LYS A 115 -6.11 -22.26 6.06
CA LYS A 115 -5.92 -22.27 7.51
C LYS A 115 -6.29 -20.90 8.07
N THR A 116 -7.31 -20.88 8.90
CA THR A 116 -7.64 -19.71 9.68
C THR A 116 -6.60 -19.53 10.78
N ILE A 117 -5.91 -18.40 10.79
CA ILE A 117 -4.89 -18.07 11.79
C ILE A 117 -5.42 -17.11 12.85
N VAL A 118 -6.42 -16.31 12.51
CA VAL A 118 -7.09 -15.40 13.43
C VAL A 118 -8.58 -15.41 13.11
N ASP A 119 -9.40 -15.61 14.13
CA ASP A 119 -10.85 -15.47 14.07
C ASP A 119 -11.25 -14.13 14.70
N ASP A 120 -12.24 -13.47 14.11
CA ASP A 120 -12.94 -12.32 14.69
C ASP A 120 -12.02 -11.13 15.05
N ALA A 121 -11.10 -10.78 14.13
CA ALA A 121 -10.20 -9.65 14.33
C ALA A 121 -10.74 -8.38 13.67
N GLU A 122 -10.90 -7.29 14.44
CA GLU A 122 -11.34 -5.99 13.93
C GLU A 122 -10.18 -5.18 13.32
N ALA A 123 -8.98 -5.25 13.92
CA ALA A 123 -7.78 -4.58 13.44
C ALA A 123 -6.57 -5.48 13.61
N VAL A 124 -5.87 -5.76 12.52
CA VAL A 124 -4.71 -6.65 12.54
C VAL A 124 -3.62 -6.16 11.61
N GLU A 125 -2.37 -6.36 12.01
CA GLU A 125 -1.19 -6.32 11.15
C GLU A 125 -0.66 -7.74 11.00
N ILE A 126 -0.39 -8.15 9.76
CA ILE A 126 0.12 -9.48 9.45
C ILE A 126 1.46 -9.32 8.75
N GLU A 127 2.50 -9.91 9.35
CA GLU A 127 3.82 -10.01 8.74
C GLU A 127 4.10 -11.47 8.41
N MET A 128 4.40 -11.78 7.15
CA MET A 128 4.68 -13.15 6.71
C MET A 128 5.77 -13.21 5.65
N THR A 129 6.52 -14.31 5.66
CA THR A 129 7.40 -14.69 4.56
C THR A 129 6.79 -15.91 3.86
N ILE A 130 6.72 -15.86 2.54
CA ILE A 130 6.15 -16.93 1.72
C ILE A 130 7.24 -17.52 0.84
N ASP A 131 7.48 -18.80 1.00
CA ASP A 131 8.34 -19.59 0.12
C ASP A 131 7.46 -20.31 -0.92
N LEU A 132 7.75 -20.09 -2.21
CA LEU A 132 6.98 -20.62 -3.36
C LEU A 132 7.76 -21.68 -4.13
#